data_ff6cc2a0d3f3c1d72edd56f9fc2ce6ca
#
_entry.id   ff6cc2a0d3f3c1d72edd56f9fc2ce6ca
#
_cell.length_a   1.000
_cell.length_b   1.000
_cell.length_c   1.000
_cell.angle_alpha   90.00
_cell.angle_beta   90.00
_cell.angle_gamma   90.00
#
_symmetry.space_group_name_H-M   'P 1'
#
loop_
_entity.id
_entity.type
_entity.pdbx_description
1 polymer ?
#
loop_
_entity_poly.entity_id
_entity_poly.type
_entity_poly.pdbx_seq_one_letter_code
_entity_poly.pdbx_strand_id
1 'polypeptide(L)'
;MSEPITKPRVSAAAKIVLVLAAAAVLLAVFAQAAPGSKFFFPLVSLWCNLALFACVLLVLRVAGIKFDLFHKAVLVGLWAAALVYFFWALGRRSFVYIWDYVNYINKQYWAEAAFLQSPAAGFQFIFGSFAEDYTNFITLFLEFPFCLSDHTGDSFAFCQVFSILPMLLVLLAGLTIKVGQMLRVKNRFWYFLIGMTWMVTYPWLRMSAMLSQPDWFGLIFGFSILLLTLDFRFEKLEPVRFCLLFAATAAIILSRRWYLYFVVGYYFAYAVLVLVSSARIARAGQKKQALLQVRNLVLFGLMSMVAMLILLWPMVSRILAYSYAERYSYYNGGGFVAEISLQFWRMGLMNLVLVGMGLWFSLKKRKMPALPCLAGLEILLSMLLFTRIQNTGSHQMLLFLPGWFILFLLGAAA
;
A
#
# COMPACT_ATOMS: atom_id res chain seq x y z
N MET A 1 22.96 48.40 -11.65
CA MET A 1 22.38 47.72 -10.48
C MET A 1 22.32 46.24 -10.79
N SER A 2 23.20 45.43 -10.20
CA SER A 2 23.23 43.98 -10.40
C SER A 2 22.13 43.37 -9.54
N GLU A 3 21.20 42.64 -10.14
CA GLU A 3 20.20 41.83 -9.37
C GLU A 3 20.92 40.89 -8.42
N PRO A 4 20.46 40.79 -7.14
CA PRO A 4 21.06 39.88 -6.20
C PRO A 4 20.78 38.44 -6.66
N ILE A 5 21.83 37.65 -6.88
CA ILE A 5 21.76 36.21 -7.16
C ILE A 5 21.05 35.55 -6.00
N THR A 6 19.76 35.28 -6.14
CA THR A 6 18.99 34.51 -5.15
C THR A 6 19.54 33.08 -5.11
N LYS A 7 20.20 32.72 -4.00
CA LYS A 7 20.68 31.36 -3.75
C LYS A 7 19.52 30.38 -3.95
N PRO A 8 19.70 29.31 -4.74
CA PRO A 8 18.64 28.31 -4.95
C PRO A 8 18.23 27.72 -3.59
N ARG A 9 16.98 27.96 -3.19
CA ARG A 9 16.41 27.34 -1.98
C ARG A 9 16.31 25.84 -2.19
N VAL A 10 17.12 25.07 -1.47
CA VAL A 10 17.01 23.59 -1.45
C VAL A 10 15.57 23.22 -1.08
N SER A 11 14.92 22.41 -1.91
CA SER A 11 13.53 22.01 -1.68
C SER A 11 13.41 21.22 -0.37
N ALA A 12 12.24 21.32 0.32
CA ALA A 12 12.00 20.54 1.54
C ALA A 12 12.21 19.02 1.31
N ALA A 13 11.86 18.51 0.13
CA ALA A 13 12.11 17.12 -0.24
C ALA A 13 13.62 16.78 -0.27
N ALA A 14 14.45 17.66 -0.85
CA ALA A 14 15.88 17.44 -0.87
C ALA A 14 16.50 17.48 0.53
N LYS A 15 15.98 18.32 1.43
CA LYS A 15 16.40 18.34 2.85
C LYS A 15 16.07 17.02 3.55
N ILE A 16 14.87 16.48 3.35
CA ILE A 16 14.46 15.19 3.91
C ILE A 16 15.37 14.07 3.40
N VAL A 17 15.63 14.02 2.08
CA VAL A 17 16.53 13.03 1.49
C VAL A 17 17.94 13.12 2.08
N LEU A 18 18.47 14.33 2.24
CA LEU A 18 19.78 14.54 2.84
C LEU A 18 19.86 14.08 4.31
N VAL A 19 18.81 14.35 5.10
CA VAL A 19 18.73 13.90 6.51
C VAL A 19 18.67 12.37 6.57
N LEU A 20 17.84 11.73 5.73
CA LEU A 20 17.76 10.27 5.68
C LEU A 20 19.07 9.64 5.22
N ALA A 21 19.73 10.23 4.21
CA ALA A 21 21.04 9.75 3.75
C ALA A 21 22.12 9.88 4.84
N ALA A 22 22.17 11.02 5.54
CA ALA A 22 23.09 11.20 6.66
C ALA A 22 22.83 10.19 7.79
N ALA A 23 21.56 9.93 8.14
CA ALA A 23 21.21 8.92 9.12
C ALA A 23 21.62 7.50 8.67
N ALA A 24 21.47 7.16 7.37
CA ALA A 24 21.94 5.88 6.84
C ALA A 24 23.46 5.72 6.94
N VAL A 25 24.23 6.80 6.69
CA VAL A 25 25.70 6.79 6.88
C VAL A 25 26.05 6.58 8.34
N LEU A 26 25.37 7.27 9.28
CA LEU A 26 25.60 7.06 10.71
C LEU A 26 25.27 5.63 11.16
N LEU A 27 24.20 5.03 10.64
CA LEU A 27 23.89 3.61 10.88
C LEU A 27 24.97 2.68 10.34
N ALA A 28 25.52 2.97 9.16
CA ALA A 28 26.63 2.16 8.59
C ALA A 28 27.89 2.27 9.44
N VAL A 29 28.21 3.46 9.94
CA VAL A 29 29.35 3.66 10.88
C VAL A 29 29.08 2.92 12.19
N PHE A 30 27.87 3.01 12.74
CA PHE A 30 27.50 2.29 13.97
C PHE A 30 27.58 0.77 13.79
N ALA A 31 27.16 0.26 12.63
CA ALA A 31 27.27 -1.17 12.28
C ALA A 31 28.72 -1.68 12.34
N GLN A 32 29.69 -0.85 11.93
CA GLN A 32 31.12 -1.19 11.98
C GLN A 32 31.72 -1.03 13.39
N ALA A 33 31.31 -0.01 14.10
CA ALA A 33 31.83 0.31 15.44
C ALA A 33 31.32 -0.66 16.53
N ALA A 34 30.08 -1.15 16.40
CA ALA A 34 29.43 -2.00 17.39
C ALA A 34 28.65 -3.16 16.73
N PRO A 35 29.36 -4.09 16.06
CA PRO A 35 28.73 -5.25 15.45
C PRO A 35 28.06 -6.13 16.50
N GLY A 36 26.82 -6.57 16.25
CA GLY A 36 26.03 -7.34 17.22
C GLY A 36 25.38 -6.53 18.33
N SER A 37 25.38 -5.20 18.24
CA SER A 37 24.67 -4.34 19.21
C SER A 37 23.16 -4.57 19.12
N LYS A 38 22.53 -4.80 20.29
CA LYS A 38 21.07 -4.93 20.42
C LYS A 38 20.29 -3.68 19.96
N PHE A 39 20.96 -2.53 19.86
CA PHE A 39 20.33 -1.28 19.40
C PHE A 39 20.37 -1.11 17.89
N PHE A 40 21.17 -1.91 17.15
CA PHE A 40 21.36 -1.71 15.73
C PHE A 40 20.06 -1.96 14.94
N PHE A 41 19.41 -3.09 15.15
CA PHE A 41 18.18 -3.43 14.42
C PHE A 41 17.00 -2.49 14.74
N PRO A 42 16.73 -2.13 16.01
CA PRO A 42 15.76 -1.09 16.34
C PRO A 42 16.02 0.26 15.65
N LEU A 43 17.28 0.70 15.55
CA LEU A 43 17.63 1.93 14.84
C LEU A 43 17.43 1.82 13.34
N VAL A 44 17.77 0.69 12.72
CA VAL A 44 17.46 0.40 11.31
C VAL A 44 15.95 0.45 11.08
N SER A 45 15.18 -0.19 11.95
CA SER A 45 13.71 -0.20 11.87
C SER A 45 13.11 1.21 11.99
N LEU A 46 13.58 2.00 12.93
CA LEU A 46 13.17 3.41 13.08
C LEU A 46 13.48 4.19 11.80
N TRP A 47 14.69 4.03 11.26
CA TRP A 47 15.08 4.68 10.01
C TRP A 47 14.18 4.25 8.84
N CYS A 48 13.88 2.95 8.71
CA CYS A 48 12.98 2.42 7.69
C CYS A 48 11.57 3.03 7.79
N ASN A 49 11.02 3.15 9.02
CA ASN A 49 9.73 3.77 9.26
C ASN A 49 9.72 5.26 8.88
N LEU A 50 10.77 6.01 9.26
CA LEU A 50 10.91 7.43 8.90
C LEU A 50 11.06 7.61 7.38
N ALA A 51 11.83 6.75 6.72
CA ALA A 51 12.01 6.76 5.28
C ALA A 51 10.69 6.44 4.56
N LEU A 52 9.96 5.42 5.00
CA LEU A 52 8.65 5.07 4.44
C LEU A 52 7.64 6.19 4.63
N PHE A 53 7.59 6.80 5.83
CA PHE A 53 6.71 7.94 6.09
C PHE A 53 7.05 9.15 5.21
N ALA A 54 8.35 9.43 5.01
CA ALA A 54 8.80 10.46 4.09
C ALA A 54 8.39 10.17 2.64
N CYS A 55 8.47 8.91 2.19
CA CYS A 55 7.96 8.48 0.88
C CYS A 55 6.46 8.70 0.76
N VAL A 56 5.67 8.36 1.80
CA VAL A 56 4.21 8.62 1.84
C VAL A 56 3.92 10.11 1.70
N LEU A 57 4.64 10.97 2.43
CA LEU A 57 4.49 12.42 2.30
C LEU A 57 4.87 12.94 0.90
N LEU A 58 5.88 12.33 0.28
CA LEU A 58 6.28 12.66 -1.09
C LEU A 58 5.21 12.22 -2.10
N VAL A 59 4.59 11.05 -1.92
CA VAL A 59 3.44 10.59 -2.71
C VAL A 59 2.30 11.61 -2.65
N LEU A 60 1.92 12.05 -1.45
CA LEU A 60 0.88 13.07 -1.26
C LEU A 60 1.22 14.37 -1.96
N ARG A 61 2.47 14.82 -1.84
CA ARG A 61 2.96 16.04 -2.50
C ARG A 61 2.89 15.93 -4.02
N VAL A 62 3.33 14.82 -4.59
CA VAL A 62 3.27 14.55 -6.04
C VAL A 62 1.81 14.45 -6.51
N ALA A 63 0.92 13.87 -5.70
CA ALA A 63 -0.52 13.82 -5.96
C ALA A 63 -1.23 15.19 -5.76
N GLY A 64 -0.54 16.21 -5.26
CA GLY A 64 -1.10 17.55 -5.04
C GLY A 64 -2.01 17.66 -3.82
N ILE A 65 -1.82 16.78 -2.82
CA ILE A 65 -2.64 16.76 -1.60
C ILE A 65 -2.00 17.64 -0.53
N LYS A 66 -2.84 18.42 0.15
CA LYS A 66 -2.47 19.24 1.32
C LYS A 66 -3.45 18.96 2.45
N PHE A 67 -2.91 18.77 3.65
CA PHE A 67 -3.68 18.65 4.89
C PHE A 67 -3.66 19.98 5.64
N ASP A 68 -4.82 20.46 6.04
CA ASP A 68 -4.97 21.54 7.01
C ASP A 68 -4.93 21.01 8.45
N LEU A 69 -5.13 21.88 9.42
CA LEU A 69 -5.08 21.53 10.83
C LEU A 69 -6.19 20.53 11.22
N PHE A 70 -7.40 20.68 10.64
CA PHE A 70 -8.52 19.78 10.90
C PHE A 70 -8.19 18.34 10.45
N HIS A 71 -7.70 18.17 9.22
CA HIS A 71 -7.31 16.84 8.72
C HIS A 71 -6.24 16.20 9.61
N LYS A 72 -5.23 16.96 10.03
CA LYS A 72 -4.17 16.47 10.93
C LYS A 72 -4.72 16.06 12.28
N ALA A 73 -5.62 16.87 12.87
CA ALA A 73 -6.25 16.56 14.16
C ALA A 73 -7.07 15.27 14.11
N VAL A 74 -7.88 15.08 13.02
CA VAL A 74 -8.65 13.84 12.82
C VAL A 74 -7.71 12.63 12.68
N LEU A 75 -6.63 12.74 11.91
CA LEU A 75 -5.68 11.63 11.72
C LEU A 75 -5.01 11.23 13.04
N VAL A 76 -4.52 12.20 13.81
CA VAL A 76 -3.93 11.95 15.13
C VAL A 76 -4.96 11.35 16.09
N GLY A 77 -6.18 11.90 16.11
CA GLY A 77 -7.27 11.38 16.94
C GLY A 77 -7.65 9.94 16.61
N LEU A 78 -7.77 9.61 15.32
CA LEU A 78 -8.06 8.23 14.88
C LEU A 78 -6.93 7.27 15.22
N TRP A 79 -5.68 7.69 15.06
CA TRP A 79 -4.54 6.86 15.45
C TRP A 79 -4.50 6.62 16.96
N ALA A 80 -4.65 7.68 17.77
CA ALA A 80 -4.70 7.56 19.23
C ALA A 80 -5.87 6.66 19.67
N ALA A 81 -7.06 6.84 19.10
CA ALA A 81 -8.21 5.99 19.39
C ALA A 81 -7.97 4.52 19.00
N ALA A 82 -7.31 4.28 17.88
CA ALA A 82 -6.93 2.93 17.46
C ALA A 82 -5.92 2.30 18.43
N LEU A 83 -4.90 3.04 18.87
CA LEU A 83 -3.93 2.56 19.87
C LEU A 83 -4.63 2.13 21.16
N VAL A 84 -5.52 2.97 21.68
CA VAL A 84 -6.31 2.65 22.89
C VAL A 84 -7.20 1.44 22.66
N TYR A 85 -7.91 1.39 21.53
CA TYR A 85 -8.78 0.26 21.18
C TYR A 85 -8.01 -1.06 21.09
N PHE A 86 -6.89 -1.06 20.35
CA PHE A 86 -6.11 -2.28 20.15
C PHE A 86 -5.45 -2.73 21.46
N PHE A 87 -4.90 -1.81 22.24
CA PHE A 87 -4.36 -2.14 23.56
C PHE A 87 -5.41 -2.81 24.44
N TRP A 88 -6.62 -2.23 24.50
CA TRP A 88 -7.73 -2.80 25.26
C TRP A 88 -8.21 -4.14 24.70
N ALA A 89 -8.37 -4.27 23.38
CA ALA A 89 -8.89 -5.46 22.73
C ALA A 89 -7.92 -6.65 22.81
N LEU A 90 -6.62 -6.39 22.61
CA LEU A 90 -5.57 -7.40 22.69
C LEU A 90 -5.40 -7.91 24.14
N GLY A 91 -5.42 -7.02 25.13
CA GLY A 91 -5.28 -7.40 26.54
C GLY A 91 -6.47 -8.16 27.12
N ARG A 92 -7.59 -8.27 26.39
CA ARG A 92 -8.81 -8.99 26.85
C ARG A 92 -9.10 -10.27 26.10
N ARG A 93 -8.30 -10.61 25.10
CA ARG A 93 -8.51 -11.83 24.33
C ARG A 93 -7.57 -12.94 24.79
N SER A 94 -8.06 -14.16 24.72
CA SER A 94 -7.24 -15.36 24.74
C SER A 94 -7.16 -15.87 23.30
N PHE A 95 -6.03 -15.68 22.63
CA PHE A 95 -5.83 -16.06 21.23
C PHE A 95 -4.57 -16.89 21.08
N VAL A 96 -4.71 -18.03 20.43
CA VAL A 96 -3.58 -18.89 20.08
C VAL A 96 -3.16 -18.57 18.64
N TYR A 97 -1.96 -18.06 18.49
CA TYR A 97 -1.38 -17.80 17.17
C TYR A 97 -0.94 -19.12 16.53
N ILE A 98 -1.50 -19.40 15.36
CA ILE A 98 -1.23 -20.62 14.59
C ILE A 98 -0.91 -20.29 13.13
N TRP A 99 -0.29 -21.18 12.39
CA TRP A 99 0.03 -21.07 10.97
C TRP A 99 0.71 -19.74 10.60
N ASP A 100 0.14 -19.01 9.65
CA ASP A 100 0.70 -17.74 9.18
C ASP A 100 0.84 -16.70 10.29
N TYR A 101 -0.03 -16.71 11.28
CA TYR A 101 -0.01 -15.75 12.39
C TYR A 101 1.29 -15.87 13.21
N VAL A 102 1.63 -17.09 13.62
CA VAL A 102 2.86 -17.34 14.37
C VAL A 102 4.10 -17.24 13.49
N ASN A 103 3.98 -17.52 12.18
CA ASN A 103 5.11 -17.48 11.27
C ASN A 103 5.71 -16.07 11.18
N TYR A 104 4.89 -15.01 11.10
CA TYR A 104 5.40 -13.64 11.06
C TYR A 104 6.03 -13.20 12.39
N ILE A 105 5.49 -13.66 13.51
CA ILE A 105 6.06 -13.40 14.84
C ILE A 105 7.43 -14.08 14.94
N ASN A 106 7.53 -15.34 14.55
CA ASN A 106 8.80 -16.09 14.54
C ASN A 106 9.84 -15.43 13.62
N LYS A 107 9.42 -14.92 12.46
CA LYS A 107 10.32 -14.19 11.55
C LYS A 107 10.88 -12.93 12.20
N GLN A 108 10.12 -12.27 13.05
CA GLN A 108 10.60 -11.11 13.81
C GLN A 108 11.69 -11.53 14.81
N TYR A 109 11.50 -12.60 15.57
CA TYR A 109 12.52 -13.14 16.47
C TYR A 109 13.77 -13.59 15.74
N TRP A 110 13.62 -14.25 14.60
CA TRP A 110 14.76 -14.71 13.80
C TRP A 110 15.53 -13.54 13.18
N ALA A 111 14.84 -12.49 12.76
CA ALA A 111 15.48 -11.26 12.28
C ALA A 111 16.29 -10.61 13.41
N GLU A 112 15.70 -10.46 14.60
CA GLU A 112 16.40 -9.94 15.79
C GLU A 112 17.64 -10.76 16.11
N ALA A 113 17.52 -12.08 16.18
CA ALA A 113 18.64 -12.98 16.42
C ALA A 113 19.75 -12.86 15.35
N ALA A 114 19.38 -12.73 14.07
CA ALA A 114 20.34 -12.54 12.98
C ALA A 114 21.09 -11.19 13.09
N PHE A 115 20.38 -10.12 13.40
CA PHE A 115 21.00 -8.80 13.60
C PHE A 115 21.88 -8.73 14.84
N LEU A 116 21.57 -9.51 15.89
CA LEU A 116 22.43 -9.65 17.07
C LEU A 116 23.73 -10.38 16.76
N GLN A 117 23.75 -11.29 15.78
CA GLN A 117 24.99 -11.90 15.32
C GLN A 117 25.88 -10.90 14.59
N SER A 118 25.33 -10.23 13.60
CA SER A 118 25.96 -9.11 12.89
C SER A 118 24.96 -8.38 11.99
N PRO A 119 25.20 -7.11 11.64
CA PRO A 119 24.44 -6.40 10.63
C PRO A 119 24.34 -7.14 9.29
N ALA A 120 25.43 -7.74 8.85
CA ALA A 120 25.48 -8.51 7.60
C ALA A 120 24.57 -9.75 7.65
N ALA A 121 24.58 -10.52 8.74
CA ALA A 121 23.71 -11.68 8.94
C ALA A 121 22.23 -11.25 8.95
N GLY A 122 21.90 -10.13 9.62
CA GLY A 122 20.55 -9.58 9.63
C GLY A 122 20.06 -9.20 8.24
N PHE A 123 20.83 -8.44 7.47
CA PHE A 123 20.46 -8.09 6.10
C PHE A 123 20.41 -9.30 5.18
N GLN A 124 21.31 -10.26 5.33
CA GLN A 124 21.27 -11.52 4.58
C GLN A 124 19.98 -12.29 4.89
N PHE A 125 19.54 -12.35 6.14
CA PHE A 125 18.28 -12.97 6.55
C PHE A 125 17.07 -12.28 5.88
N ILE A 126 17.06 -10.94 5.81
CA ILE A 126 16.00 -10.20 5.14
C ILE A 126 16.00 -10.44 3.63
N PHE A 127 17.11 -10.17 2.95
CA PHE A 127 17.18 -10.23 1.49
C PHE A 127 17.17 -11.67 0.95
N GLY A 128 17.72 -12.63 1.70
CA GLY A 128 17.67 -14.06 1.36
C GLY A 128 16.22 -14.59 1.30
N SER A 129 15.33 -14.02 2.11
CA SER A 129 13.92 -14.39 2.12
C SER A 129 13.13 -13.98 0.87
N PHE A 130 13.68 -13.15 -0.02
CA PHE A 130 12.98 -12.74 -1.25
C PHE A 130 12.74 -13.90 -2.21
N ALA A 131 13.47 -15.01 -2.06
CA ALA A 131 13.20 -16.27 -2.76
C ALA A 131 12.12 -17.13 -2.07
N GLU A 132 11.65 -16.77 -0.87
CA GLU A 132 10.72 -17.57 -0.09
C GLU A 132 9.26 -17.18 -0.38
N ASP A 133 8.35 -18.05 0.09
CA ASP A 133 6.90 -17.81 0.00
C ASP A 133 6.43 -16.66 0.89
N TYR A 134 7.09 -16.43 2.00
CA TYR A 134 6.85 -15.36 2.97
C TYR A 134 8.15 -14.59 3.18
N THR A 135 8.20 -13.35 2.71
CA THR A 135 9.40 -12.52 2.87
C THR A 135 9.52 -12.00 4.31
N ASN A 136 10.75 -11.70 4.70
CA ASN A 136 11.05 -11.09 5.99
C ASN A 136 11.04 -9.55 5.90
N PHE A 137 10.58 -8.98 4.77
CA PHE A 137 10.67 -7.55 4.48
C PHE A 137 9.98 -6.68 5.54
N ILE A 138 8.82 -7.12 6.05
CA ILE A 138 8.06 -6.36 7.04
C ILE A 138 8.77 -6.23 8.39
N THR A 139 9.64 -7.18 8.76
CA THR A 139 10.34 -7.14 10.05
C THR A 139 11.20 -5.89 10.21
N LEU A 140 11.69 -5.33 9.09
CA LEU A 140 12.41 -4.05 9.06
C LEU A 140 11.61 -2.86 9.63
N PHE A 141 10.29 -2.95 9.67
CA PHE A 141 9.40 -1.85 10.07
C PHE A 141 8.77 -2.05 11.45
N LEU A 142 8.84 -3.24 12.00
CA LEU A 142 8.17 -3.57 13.27
C LEU A 142 9.12 -3.64 14.46
N GLU A 143 10.43 -3.77 14.25
CA GLU A 143 11.39 -3.95 15.33
C GLU A 143 11.45 -2.77 16.31
N PHE A 144 11.41 -1.53 15.82
CA PHE A 144 11.53 -0.37 16.71
C PHE A 144 10.48 -0.39 17.84
N PRO A 145 9.17 -0.54 17.58
CA PRO A 145 8.22 -0.67 18.67
C PRO A 145 8.29 -2.05 19.36
N PHE A 146 8.63 -3.13 18.64
CA PHE A 146 8.65 -4.48 19.18
C PHE A 146 9.73 -4.69 20.26
N CYS A 147 10.91 -4.12 20.07
CA CYS A 147 12.00 -4.17 21.04
C CYS A 147 11.68 -3.50 22.39
N LEU A 148 10.63 -2.68 22.45
CA LEU A 148 10.16 -2.00 23.67
C LEU A 148 9.00 -2.76 24.35
N SER A 149 8.62 -3.92 23.83
CA SER A 149 7.46 -4.69 24.26
C SER A 149 7.87 -5.97 25.01
N ASP A 150 6.88 -6.72 25.44
CA ASP A 150 7.05 -8.04 26.09
C ASP A 150 7.30 -9.19 25.06
N HIS A 151 7.52 -8.83 23.80
CA HIS A 151 7.82 -9.77 22.71
C HIS A 151 6.74 -10.87 22.51
N THR A 152 5.48 -10.58 22.82
CA THR A 152 4.36 -11.50 22.56
C THR A 152 3.76 -11.33 21.17
N GLY A 153 2.90 -12.27 20.76
CA GLY A 153 2.13 -12.12 19.52
C GLY A 153 1.17 -10.93 19.56
N ASP A 154 0.64 -10.58 20.74
CA ASP A 154 -0.22 -9.42 20.92
C ASP A 154 0.58 -8.12 20.78
N SER A 155 1.79 -8.09 21.30
CA SER A 155 2.73 -6.97 21.08
C SER A 155 3.09 -6.80 19.61
N PHE A 156 3.32 -7.91 18.89
CA PHE A 156 3.56 -7.84 17.45
C PHE A 156 2.38 -7.24 16.69
N ALA A 157 1.14 -7.64 17.04
CA ALA A 157 -0.07 -7.04 16.48
C ALA A 157 -0.17 -5.55 16.80
N PHE A 158 0.14 -5.14 18.04
CA PHE A 158 0.15 -3.74 18.46
C PHE A 158 1.20 -2.91 17.72
N CYS A 159 2.39 -3.47 17.47
CA CYS A 159 3.45 -2.81 16.71
C CYS A 159 3.01 -2.42 15.28
N GLN A 160 2.16 -3.24 14.65
CA GLN A 160 1.59 -2.87 13.34
C GLN A 160 0.69 -1.63 13.45
N VAL A 161 -0.14 -1.53 14.49
CA VAL A 161 -1.00 -0.37 14.73
C VAL A 161 -0.16 0.87 15.02
N PHE A 162 0.92 0.71 15.76
CA PHE A 162 1.82 1.81 16.08
C PHE A 162 2.56 2.34 14.85
N SER A 163 3.20 1.45 14.07
CA SER A 163 4.10 1.84 12.98
C SER A 163 3.40 2.01 11.63
N ILE A 164 2.46 1.13 11.30
CA ILE A 164 1.90 1.04 9.94
C ILE A 164 0.62 1.87 9.78
N LEU A 165 -0.24 1.88 10.81
CA LEU A 165 -1.53 2.57 10.74
C LEU A 165 -1.43 4.07 10.45
N PRO A 166 -0.49 4.86 11.02
CA PRO A 166 -0.41 6.29 10.71
C PRO A 166 -0.23 6.56 9.22
N MET A 167 0.61 5.77 8.55
CA MET A 167 0.86 5.89 7.12
C MET A 167 -0.37 5.52 6.29
N LEU A 168 -1.06 4.47 6.70
CA LEU A 168 -2.30 4.02 6.05
C LEU A 168 -3.41 5.06 6.19
N LEU A 169 -3.60 5.65 7.40
CA LEU A 169 -4.57 6.72 7.64
C LEU A 169 -4.29 7.95 6.76
N VAL A 170 -3.02 8.34 6.68
CA VAL A 170 -2.59 9.48 5.86
C VAL A 170 -2.88 9.25 4.36
N LEU A 171 -2.68 8.03 3.86
CA LEU A 171 -2.98 7.68 2.46
C LEU A 171 -4.48 7.61 2.19
N LEU A 172 -5.27 7.04 3.10
CA LEU A 172 -6.73 7.02 3.00
C LEU A 172 -7.33 8.43 3.00
N ALA A 173 -6.82 9.30 3.88
CA ALA A 173 -7.18 10.71 3.90
C ALA A 173 -6.81 11.41 2.59
N GLY A 174 -5.61 11.14 2.08
CA GLY A 174 -5.15 11.64 0.79
C GLY A 174 -6.07 11.23 -0.36
N LEU A 175 -6.45 9.96 -0.44
CA LEU A 175 -7.39 9.43 -1.44
C LEU A 175 -8.78 10.08 -1.29
N THR A 176 -9.28 10.19 -0.07
CA THR A 176 -10.58 10.85 0.20
C THR A 176 -10.56 12.28 -0.32
N ILE A 177 -9.54 13.06 0.02
CA ILE A 177 -9.40 14.45 -0.46
C ILE A 177 -9.29 14.48 -1.98
N LYS A 178 -8.45 13.62 -2.58
CA LYS A 178 -8.22 13.58 -4.02
C LYS A 178 -9.49 13.28 -4.81
N VAL A 179 -10.19 12.22 -4.44
CA VAL A 179 -11.46 11.83 -5.07
C VAL A 179 -12.51 12.93 -4.87
N GLY A 180 -12.60 13.52 -3.66
CA GLY A 180 -13.50 14.64 -3.38
C GLY A 180 -13.22 15.88 -4.24
N GLN A 181 -11.94 16.20 -4.48
CA GLN A 181 -11.53 17.27 -5.40
C GLN A 181 -11.94 16.96 -6.84
N MET A 182 -11.69 15.74 -7.31
CA MET A 182 -12.06 15.30 -8.66
C MET A 182 -13.58 15.35 -8.89
N LEU A 183 -14.36 14.94 -7.90
CA LEU A 183 -15.83 14.98 -7.95
C LEU A 183 -16.42 16.36 -7.66
N ARG A 184 -15.59 17.32 -7.26
CA ARG A 184 -16.02 18.68 -6.85
C ARG A 184 -17.07 18.63 -5.74
N VAL A 185 -16.84 17.81 -4.72
CA VAL A 185 -17.75 17.67 -3.57
C VAL A 185 -17.89 19.01 -2.86
N LYS A 186 -19.16 19.44 -2.62
CA LYS A 186 -19.45 20.73 -1.98
C LYS A 186 -19.12 20.69 -0.48
N ASN A 187 -19.62 19.70 0.23
CA ASN A 187 -19.42 19.57 1.67
C ASN A 187 -18.20 18.67 1.96
N ARG A 188 -17.00 19.26 1.89
CA ARG A 188 -15.74 18.54 2.05
C ARG A 188 -15.56 17.99 3.47
N PHE A 189 -16.10 18.65 4.47
CA PHE A 189 -16.00 18.24 5.88
C PHE A 189 -16.66 16.87 6.10
N TRP A 190 -17.97 16.76 5.80
CA TRP A 190 -18.71 15.51 5.97
C TRP A 190 -18.19 14.41 5.05
N TYR A 191 -17.85 14.74 3.82
CA TYR A 191 -17.27 13.80 2.88
C TYR A 191 -15.98 13.18 3.42
N PHE A 192 -15.11 14.01 4.00
CA PHE A 192 -13.86 13.55 4.61
C PHE A 192 -14.15 12.62 5.80
N LEU A 193 -15.04 13.03 6.70
CA LEU A 193 -15.40 12.21 7.87
C LEU A 193 -15.99 10.85 7.44
N ILE A 194 -16.93 10.85 6.49
CA ILE A 194 -17.51 9.59 5.95
C ILE A 194 -16.41 8.74 5.32
N GLY A 195 -15.50 9.33 4.52
CA GLY A 195 -14.37 8.60 3.95
C GLY A 195 -13.50 7.92 5.01
N MET A 196 -13.25 8.60 6.13
CA MET A 196 -12.46 8.05 7.23
C MET A 196 -13.20 6.96 8.04
N THR A 197 -14.54 6.90 8.01
CA THR A 197 -15.29 5.82 8.68
C THR A 197 -14.99 4.44 8.11
N TRP A 198 -14.49 4.35 6.86
CA TRP A 198 -14.10 3.10 6.24
C TRP A 198 -13.15 2.28 7.11
N MET A 199 -12.19 2.94 7.77
CA MET A 199 -11.26 2.28 8.68
C MET A 199 -11.95 1.55 9.84
N VAL A 200 -13.09 2.09 10.29
CA VAL A 200 -13.86 1.52 11.41
C VAL A 200 -14.89 0.51 10.92
N THR A 201 -15.55 0.83 9.81
CA THR A 201 -16.71 0.07 9.30
C THR A 201 -16.34 -1.14 8.45
N TYR A 202 -15.10 -1.20 7.92
CA TYR A 202 -14.62 -2.37 7.20
C TYR A 202 -13.97 -3.39 8.15
N PRO A 203 -14.65 -4.48 8.51
CA PRO A 203 -14.23 -5.35 9.61
C PRO A 203 -12.85 -5.97 9.41
N TRP A 204 -12.51 -6.30 8.15
CA TRP A 204 -11.30 -7.06 7.83
C TRP A 204 -10.02 -6.23 7.89
N LEU A 205 -10.11 -4.90 7.80
CA LEU A 205 -8.96 -4.04 8.11
C LEU A 205 -8.51 -4.25 9.56
N ARG A 206 -9.45 -4.20 10.49
CA ARG A 206 -9.19 -4.39 11.91
C ARG A 206 -8.75 -5.82 12.22
N MET A 207 -9.46 -6.82 11.67
CA MET A 207 -9.16 -8.23 11.88
C MET A 207 -7.77 -8.63 11.39
N SER A 208 -7.32 -8.11 10.25
CA SER A 208 -5.98 -8.37 9.73
C SER A 208 -4.90 -7.99 10.74
N ALA A 209 -4.96 -6.80 11.34
CA ALA A 209 -3.99 -6.38 12.35
C ALA A 209 -4.10 -7.21 13.64
N MET A 210 -5.33 -7.48 14.11
CA MET A 210 -5.54 -8.30 15.31
C MET A 210 -4.99 -9.72 15.14
N LEU A 211 -4.95 -10.25 13.92
CA LEU A 211 -4.41 -11.57 13.62
C LEU A 211 -2.92 -11.54 13.26
N SER A 212 -2.23 -10.46 13.51
CA SER A 212 -0.80 -10.30 13.22
C SER A 212 -0.44 -10.51 11.74
N GLN A 213 -1.39 -10.20 10.83
CA GLN A 213 -1.18 -10.29 9.39
C GLN A 213 -0.58 -8.99 8.83
N PRO A 214 0.46 -9.06 7.98
CA PRO A 214 1.14 -7.87 7.49
C PRO A 214 0.44 -7.15 6.32
N ASP A 215 -0.83 -7.45 6.08
CA ASP A 215 -1.55 -6.98 4.89
C ASP A 215 -1.75 -5.45 4.87
N TRP A 216 -1.80 -4.80 6.03
CA TRP A 216 -1.81 -3.34 6.11
C TRP A 216 -0.58 -2.71 5.48
N PHE A 217 0.56 -3.38 5.62
CA PHE A 217 1.81 -2.92 5.02
C PHE A 217 1.71 -2.89 3.48
N GLY A 218 1.12 -3.93 2.88
CA GLY A 218 0.85 -3.95 1.44
C GLY A 218 -0.12 -2.85 0.99
N LEU A 219 -1.13 -2.51 1.80
CA LEU A 219 -2.09 -1.45 1.49
C LEU A 219 -1.44 -0.06 1.39
N ILE A 220 -0.38 0.23 2.16
CA ILE A 220 0.35 1.50 2.02
C ILE A 220 0.81 1.69 0.58
N PHE A 221 1.36 0.66 -0.03
CA PHE A 221 1.85 0.73 -1.41
C PHE A 221 0.72 0.71 -2.42
N GLY A 222 -0.34 -0.08 -2.19
CA GLY A 222 -1.53 -0.09 -3.03
C GLY A 222 -2.19 1.29 -3.12
N PHE A 223 -2.43 1.94 -1.99
CA PHE A 223 -2.99 3.30 -1.97
C PHE A 223 -2.02 4.36 -2.51
N SER A 224 -0.71 4.16 -2.35
CA SER A 224 0.30 5.01 -2.98
C SER A 224 0.23 4.93 -4.50
N ILE A 225 0.12 3.72 -5.07
CA ILE A 225 -0.07 3.51 -6.50
C ILE A 225 -1.33 4.22 -6.99
N LEU A 226 -2.46 4.07 -6.28
CA LEU A 226 -3.69 4.77 -6.62
C LEU A 226 -3.49 6.30 -6.65
N LEU A 227 -2.97 6.89 -5.57
CA LEU A 227 -2.76 8.33 -5.49
C LEU A 227 -1.88 8.89 -6.60
N LEU A 228 -0.85 8.13 -6.99
CA LEU A 228 0.08 8.53 -8.04
C LEU A 228 -0.51 8.41 -9.46
N THR A 229 -1.58 7.64 -9.65
CA THR A 229 -2.12 7.32 -10.97
C THR A 229 -3.50 7.90 -11.25
N LEU A 230 -4.31 8.27 -10.24
CA LEU A 230 -5.71 8.68 -10.42
C LEU A 230 -5.92 9.83 -11.39
N ASP A 231 -5.00 10.78 -11.47
CA ASP A 231 -5.04 11.93 -12.40
C ASP A 231 -3.82 12.03 -13.29
N PHE A 232 -2.96 11.02 -13.24
CA PHE A 232 -1.72 11.02 -14.00
C PHE A 232 -2.00 10.76 -15.47
N ARG A 233 -1.52 11.70 -16.30
CA ARG A 233 -1.56 11.59 -17.74
C ARG A 233 -0.15 11.33 -18.25
N PHE A 234 0.05 10.22 -18.96
CA PHE A 234 1.36 9.82 -19.47
C PHE A 234 1.91 10.69 -20.61
N GLU A 235 1.38 11.89 -20.83
CA GLU A 235 1.86 12.83 -21.85
C GLU A 235 3.27 13.34 -21.53
N LYS A 236 3.61 13.47 -20.24
CA LYS A 236 4.92 13.91 -19.74
C LYS A 236 5.56 12.82 -18.89
N LEU A 237 6.85 12.64 -19.05
CA LEU A 237 7.65 11.83 -18.14
C LEU A 237 7.91 12.63 -16.86
N GLU A 238 7.43 12.13 -15.75
CA GLU A 238 7.67 12.68 -14.41
C GLU A 238 8.57 11.71 -13.62
N PRO A 239 9.90 11.86 -13.62
CA PRO A 239 10.83 10.86 -13.08
C PRO A 239 10.52 10.50 -11.62
N VAL A 240 10.24 11.49 -10.77
CA VAL A 240 9.94 11.26 -9.35
C VAL A 240 8.68 10.39 -9.19
N ARG A 241 7.63 10.65 -9.97
CA ARG A 241 6.39 9.86 -9.95
C ARG A 241 6.64 8.43 -10.41
N PHE A 242 7.44 8.25 -11.47
CA PHE A 242 7.79 6.92 -11.96
C PHE A 242 8.65 6.13 -10.97
N CYS A 243 9.65 6.76 -10.34
CA CYS A 243 10.43 6.13 -9.30
C CYS A 243 9.55 5.71 -8.10
N LEU A 244 8.62 6.56 -7.66
CA LEU A 244 7.69 6.23 -6.59
C LEU A 244 6.73 5.09 -6.96
N LEU A 245 6.19 5.09 -8.20
CA LEU A 245 5.35 4.00 -8.69
C LEU A 245 6.12 2.68 -8.73
N PHE A 246 7.35 2.71 -9.26
CA PHE A 246 8.20 1.54 -9.31
C PHE A 246 8.51 1.00 -7.89
N ALA A 247 8.95 1.90 -6.98
CA ALA A 247 9.27 1.53 -5.61
C ALA A 247 8.03 0.96 -4.86
N ALA A 248 6.86 1.59 -5.02
CA ALA A 248 5.62 1.08 -4.44
C ALA A 248 5.21 -0.28 -5.02
N THR A 249 5.42 -0.50 -6.33
CA THR A 249 5.12 -1.78 -6.99
C THR A 249 6.06 -2.89 -6.52
N ALA A 250 7.35 -2.61 -6.36
CA ALA A 250 8.30 -3.57 -5.80
C ALA A 250 7.96 -3.91 -4.34
N ALA A 251 7.73 -2.88 -3.52
CA ALA A 251 7.47 -3.05 -2.10
C ALA A 251 6.15 -3.78 -1.81
N ILE A 252 5.08 -3.56 -2.59
CA ILE A 252 3.82 -4.27 -2.40
C ILE A 252 3.96 -5.77 -2.68
N ILE A 253 4.74 -6.16 -3.70
CA ILE A 253 5.01 -7.56 -4.01
C ILE A 253 5.88 -8.19 -2.92
N LEU A 254 6.91 -7.46 -2.42
CA LEU A 254 7.75 -7.89 -1.32
C LEU A 254 6.99 -7.99 0.01
N SER A 255 5.94 -7.19 0.21
CA SER A 255 5.13 -7.28 1.43
C SER A 255 4.39 -8.61 1.51
N ARG A 256 3.74 -9.02 0.42
CA ARG A 256 3.10 -10.33 0.24
C ARG A 256 2.92 -10.63 -1.24
N ARG A 257 3.29 -11.83 -1.66
CA ARG A 257 3.24 -12.25 -3.08
C ARG A 257 1.86 -12.14 -3.72
N TRP A 258 0.80 -12.43 -3.01
CA TRP A 258 -0.55 -12.33 -3.60
C TRP A 258 -0.95 -10.89 -3.96
N TYR A 259 -0.27 -9.86 -3.46
CA TYR A 259 -0.47 -8.52 -4.01
C TYR A 259 -0.03 -8.39 -5.48
N LEU A 260 0.68 -9.38 -6.03
CA LEU A 260 0.93 -9.46 -7.46
C LEU A 260 -0.37 -9.49 -8.27
N TYR A 261 -1.43 -10.12 -7.76
CA TYR A 261 -2.74 -10.12 -8.43
C TYR A 261 -3.36 -8.73 -8.49
N PHE A 262 -3.26 -7.97 -7.40
CA PHE A 262 -3.63 -6.55 -7.40
C PHE A 262 -2.79 -5.75 -8.40
N VAL A 263 -1.47 -5.91 -8.38
CA VAL A 263 -0.55 -5.19 -9.29
C VAL A 263 -0.92 -5.45 -10.75
N VAL A 264 -1.08 -6.71 -11.13
CA VAL A 264 -1.44 -7.08 -12.51
C VAL A 264 -2.84 -6.57 -12.87
N GLY A 265 -3.84 -6.82 -12.01
CA GLY A 265 -5.22 -6.38 -12.22
C GLY A 265 -5.34 -4.87 -12.34
N TYR A 266 -4.69 -4.15 -11.42
CA TYR A 266 -4.70 -2.69 -11.38
C TYR A 266 -4.02 -2.06 -12.61
N TYR A 267 -2.79 -2.45 -12.92
CA TYR A 267 -2.07 -1.86 -14.05
C TYR A 267 -2.70 -2.23 -15.40
N PHE A 268 -3.29 -3.41 -15.52
CA PHE A 268 -4.07 -3.75 -16.71
C PHE A 268 -5.30 -2.84 -16.85
N ALA A 269 -6.10 -2.70 -15.77
CA ALA A 269 -7.25 -1.81 -15.75
C ALA A 269 -6.85 -0.36 -16.09
N TYR A 270 -5.76 0.11 -15.49
CA TYR A 270 -5.22 1.44 -15.73
C TYR A 270 -4.75 1.62 -17.18
N ALA A 271 -4.03 0.65 -17.74
CA ALA A 271 -3.58 0.67 -19.13
C ALA A 271 -4.77 0.75 -20.10
N VAL A 272 -5.83 -0.04 -19.88
CA VAL A 272 -7.06 0.03 -20.68
C VAL A 272 -7.65 1.43 -20.66
N LEU A 273 -7.74 2.08 -19.50
CA LEU A 273 -8.27 3.44 -19.38
C LEU A 273 -7.39 4.48 -20.08
N VAL A 274 -6.07 4.36 -19.98
CA VAL A 274 -5.13 5.24 -20.69
C VAL A 274 -5.28 5.06 -22.20
N LEU A 275 -5.39 3.83 -22.71
CA LEU A 275 -5.59 3.55 -24.14
C LEU A 275 -6.93 4.11 -24.63
N VAL A 276 -8.02 3.92 -23.89
CA VAL A 276 -9.33 4.51 -24.22
C VAL A 276 -9.27 6.04 -24.23
N SER A 277 -8.58 6.66 -23.25
CA SER A 277 -8.36 8.09 -23.21
C SER A 277 -7.54 8.57 -24.41
N SER A 278 -6.46 7.88 -24.75
CA SER A 278 -5.61 8.18 -25.90
C SER A 278 -6.37 8.09 -27.21
N ALA A 279 -7.23 7.06 -27.37
CA ALA A 279 -8.07 6.94 -28.56
C ALA A 279 -9.05 8.13 -28.69
N ARG A 280 -9.64 8.62 -27.58
CA ARG A 280 -10.51 9.81 -27.58
C ARG A 280 -9.74 11.07 -27.96
N ILE A 281 -8.55 11.25 -27.43
CA ILE A 281 -7.65 12.38 -27.74
C ILE A 281 -7.25 12.34 -29.22
N ALA A 282 -6.93 11.18 -29.77
CA ALA A 282 -6.60 11.01 -31.19
C ALA A 282 -7.79 11.37 -32.11
N ARG A 283 -9.02 10.93 -31.73
CA ARG A 283 -10.27 11.30 -32.47
C ARG A 283 -10.56 12.80 -32.42
N ALA A 284 -10.17 13.48 -31.35
CA ALA A 284 -10.25 14.94 -31.24
C ALA A 284 -9.15 15.68 -32.04
N GLY A 285 -8.38 14.99 -32.88
CA GLY A 285 -7.34 15.57 -33.73
C GLY A 285 -5.95 15.68 -33.07
N GLN A 286 -5.82 15.39 -31.79
CA GLN A 286 -4.57 15.53 -31.02
C GLN A 286 -3.71 14.24 -31.07
N LYS A 287 -3.45 13.72 -32.29
CA LYS A 287 -2.75 12.44 -32.53
C LYS A 287 -1.37 12.36 -31.84
N LYS A 288 -0.59 13.48 -31.88
CA LYS A 288 0.74 13.52 -31.25
C LYS A 288 0.68 13.29 -29.74
N GLN A 289 -0.29 13.91 -29.06
CA GLN A 289 -0.49 13.76 -27.62
C GLN A 289 -0.93 12.32 -27.28
N ALA A 290 -1.85 11.76 -28.04
CA ALA A 290 -2.27 10.37 -27.88
C ALA A 290 -1.10 9.38 -28.02
N LEU A 291 -0.26 9.57 -29.03
CA LEU A 291 0.94 8.75 -29.26
C LEU A 291 1.94 8.87 -28.10
N LEU A 292 2.15 10.09 -27.57
CA LEU A 292 3.01 10.30 -26.41
C LEU A 292 2.51 9.56 -25.16
N GLN A 293 1.19 9.58 -24.89
CA GLN A 293 0.61 8.82 -23.78
C GLN A 293 0.88 7.31 -23.92
N VAL A 294 0.60 6.75 -25.09
CA VAL A 294 0.79 5.31 -25.33
C VAL A 294 2.28 4.96 -25.24
N ARG A 295 3.16 5.72 -25.88
CA ARG A 295 4.61 5.52 -25.82
C ARG A 295 5.12 5.50 -24.36
N ASN A 296 4.74 6.52 -23.59
CA ASN A 296 5.22 6.64 -22.21
C ASN A 296 4.66 5.56 -21.30
N LEU A 297 3.40 5.12 -21.52
CA LEU A 297 2.81 3.97 -20.82
C LEU A 297 3.61 2.69 -21.11
N VAL A 298 3.91 2.41 -22.39
CA VAL A 298 4.70 1.25 -22.81
C VAL A 298 6.11 1.31 -22.22
N LEU A 299 6.78 2.47 -22.32
CA LEU A 299 8.12 2.65 -21.74
C LEU A 299 8.11 2.42 -20.23
N PHE A 300 7.14 2.96 -19.50
CA PHE A 300 7.00 2.71 -18.05
C PHE A 300 6.81 1.22 -17.75
N GLY A 301 5.90 0.56 -18.49
CA GLY A 301 5.65 -0.87 -18.32
C GLY A 301 6.89 -1.72 -18.58
N LEU A 302 7.60 -1.49 -19.69
CA LEU A 302 8.82 -2.22 -20.03
C LEU A 302 9.95 -1.97 -19.03
N MET A 303 10.20 -0.71 -18.66
CA MET A 303 11.23 -0.36 -17.66
C MET A 303 10.93 -1.00 -16.31
N SER A 304 9.67 -0.95 -15.86
CA SER A 304 9.24 -1.57 -14.61
C SER A 304 9.41 -3.09 -14.66
N MET A 305 9.02 -3.74 -15.76
CA MET A 305 9.16 -5.17 -15.94
C MET A 305 10.65 -5.59 -15.89
N VAL A 306 11.51 -4.91 -16.66
CA VAL A 306 12.96 -5.22 -16.67
C VAL A 306 13.58 -5.02 -15.29
N ALA A 307 13.27 -3.90 -14.63
CA ALA A 307 13.80 -3.63 -13.30
C ALA A 307 13.29 -4.66 -12.26
N MET A 308 12.02 -5.09 -12.34
CA MET A 308 11.48 -6.15 -11.47
C MET A 308 12.17 -7.49 -11.73
N LEU A 309 12.41 -7.85 -13.01
CA LEU A 309 13.14 -9.07 -13.35
C LEU A 309 14.57 -9.06 -12.80
N ILE A 310 15.24 -7.91 -12.82
CA ILE A 310 16.61 -7.79 -12.28
C ILE A 310 16.61 -7.82 -10.74
N LEU A 311 15.77 -6.98 -10.11
CA LEU A 311 15.82 -6.78 -8.66
C LEU A 311 15.12 -7.89 -7.87
N LEU A 312 14.07 -8.49 -8.42
CA LEU A 312 13.24 -9.49 -7.75
C LEU A 312 13.34 -10.86 -8.45
N TRP A 313 14.41 -11.11 -9.20
CA TRP A 313 14.60 -12.38 -9.90
C TRP A 313 14.44 -13.62 -9.00
N PRO A 314 14.97 -13.67 -7.78
CA PRO A 314 14.77 -14.82 -6.90
C PRO A 314 13.28 -15.12 -6.64
N MET A 315 12.48 -14.08 -6.45
CA MET A 315 11.02 -14.21 -6.28
C MET A 315 10.32 -14.60 -7.59
N VAL A 316 10.67 -13.93 -8.69
CA VAL A 316 10.06 -14.18 -10.01
C VAL A 316 10.34 -15.62 -10.46
N SER A 317 11.59 -16.08 -10.36
CA SER A 317 11.97 -17.46 -10.70
C SER A 317 11.20 -18.49 -9.87
N ARG A 318 11.01 -18.23 -8.58
CA ARG A 318 10.19 -19.07 -7.70
C ARG A 318 8.73 -19.13 -8.16
N ILE A 319 8.13 -17.97 -8.48
CA ILE A 319 6.75 -17.91 -8.95
C ILE A 319 6.57 -18.67 -10.26
N LEU A 320 7.54 -18.59 -11.17
CA LEU A 320 7.48 -19.29 -12.45
C LEU A 320 7.72 -20.81 -12.33
N ALA A 321 8.55 -21.21 -11.38
CA ALA A 321 8.89 -22.62 -11.18
C ALA A 321 7.85 -23.41 -10.36
N TYR A 322 6.91 -22.73 -9.72
CA TYR A 322 6.04 -23.35 -8.71
C TYR A 322 4.57 -23.33 -9.10
N SER A 323 3.91 -24.49 -9.12
CA SER A 323 2.47 -24.59 -9.35
C SER A 323 1.67 -24.25 -8.09
N TYR A 324 1.40 -22.95 -7.90
CA TYR A 324 0.57 -22.49 -6.78
C TYR A 324 -0.86 -23.01 -6.84
N ALA A 325 -1.41 -23.23 -8.03
CA ALA A 325 -2.75 -23.76 -8.20
C ALA A 325 -2.89 -25.18 -7.63
N GLU A 326 -1.87 -26.02 -7.81
CA GLU A 326 -1.85 -27.38 -7.21
C GLU A 326 -1.70 -27.32 -5.70
N ARG A 327 -0.76 -26.50 -5.19
CA ARG A 327 -0.47 -26.40 -3.78
C ARG A 327 -1.65 -25.87 -2.95
N TYR A 328 -2.39 -24.92 -3.50
CA TYR A 328 -3.50 -24.26 -2.81
C TYR A 328 -4.88 -24.74 -3.27
N SER A 329 -4.94 -25.81 -4.07
CA SER A 329 -6.20 -26.41 -4.57
C SER A 329 -7.21 -26.73 -3.45
N TYR A 330 -6.74 -27.14 -2.29
CA TYR A 330 -7.55 -27.44 -1.11
C TYR A 330 -8.37 -26.22 -0.63
N TYR A 331 -7.85 -24.99 -0.85
CA TYR A 331 -8.53 -23.75 -0.46
C TYR A 331 -9.44 -23.19 -1.56
N ASN A 332 -9.63 -23.92 -2.66
CA ASN A 332 -10.55 -23.51 -3.73
C ASN A 332 -11.97 -23.94 -3.39
N GLY A 333 -12.73 -23.05 -2.72
CA GLY A 333 -14.08 -23.29 -2.21
C GLY A 333 -15.20 -22.81 -3.15
N GLY A 334 -15.12 -23.01 -4.47
CA GLY A 334 -16.18 -22.65 -5.42
C GLY A 334 -15.86 -21.56 -6.42
N GLY A 335 -14.59 -21.16 -6.50
CA GLY A 335 -14.05 -20.28 -7.54
C GLY A 335 -14.62 -18.85 -7.51
N PHE A 336 -14.71 -18.24 -8.69
CA PHE A 336 -15.05 -16.82 -8.85
C PHE A 336 -16.46 -16.46 -8.33
N VAL A 337 -17.48 -17.30 -8.56
CA VAL A 337 -18.86 -17.01 -8.13
C VAL A 337 -18.98 -17.05 -6.61
N ALA A 338 -18.36 -18.04 -5.98
CA ALA A 338 -18.32 -18.12 -4.53
C ALA A 338 -17.58 -16.91 -3.92
N GLU A 339 -16.51 -16.45 -4.59
CA GLU A 339 -15.76 -15.28 -4.15
C GLU A 339 -16.60 -14.00 -4.17
N ILE A 340 -17.39 -13.76 -5.20
CA ILE A 340 -18.32 -12.62 -5.24
C ILE A 340 -19.24 -12.65 -4.00
N SER A 341 -19.85 -13.80 -3.71
CA SER A 341 -20.71 -13.95 -2.53
C SER A 341 -19.95 -13.65 -1.24
N LEU A 342 -18.73 -14.17 -1.09
CA LEU A 342 -17.88 -13.92 0.07
C LEU A 342 -17.55 -12.42 0.25
N GLN A 343 -17.27 -11.70 -0.84
CA GLN A 343 -16.99 -10.27 -0.81
C GLN A 343 -18.20 -9.48 -0.27
N PHE A 344 -19.41 -9.79 -0.75
CA PHE A 344 -20.63 -9.15 -0.27
C PHE A 344 -20.85 -9.38 1.23
N TRP A 345 -20.73 -10.62 1.69
CA TRP A 345 -20.91 -10.96 3.11
C TRP A 345 -19.88 -10.26 4.01
N ARG A 346 -18.65 -10.16 3.55
CA ARG A 346 -17.54 -9.65 4.36
C ARG A 346 -17.40 -8.14 4.34
N MET A 347 -18.02 -7.44 3.38
CA MET A 347 -17.92 -5.98 3.26
C MET A 347 -18.70 -5.26 4.37
N GLY A 348 -19.78 -5.84 4.85
CA GLY A 348 -20.71 -5.21 5.78
C GLY A 348 -21.74 -4.32 5.08
N LEU A 349 -22.96 -4.29 5.66
CA LEU A 349 -24.13 -3.65 5.03
C LEU A 349 -23.93 -2.16 4.69
N MET A 350 -23.36 -1.40 5.62
CA MET A 350 -23.11 0.04 5.40
C MET A 350 -22.21 0.28 4.20
N ASN A 351 -21.12 -0.47 4.08
CA ASN A 351 -20.18 -0.34 2.98
C ASN A 351 -20.82 -0.78 1.66
N LEU A 352 -21.62 -1.86 1.66
CA LEU A 352 -22.37 -2.31 0.48
C LEU A 352 -23.35 -1.25 -0.03
N VAL A 353 -24.07 -0.60 0.87
CA VAL A 353 -25.01 0.49 0.51
C VAL A 353 -24.25 1.64 -0.15
N LEU A 354 -23.15 2.09 0.45
CA LEU A 354 -22.37 3.20 -0.11
C LEU A 354 -21.69 2.80 -1.43
N VAL A 355 -21.17 1.58 -1.58
CA VAL A 355 -20.64 1.07 -2.85
C VAL A 355 -21.73 1.00 -3.92
N GLY A 356 -22.91 0.50 -3.58
CA GLY A 356 -24.08 0.45 -4.48
C GLY A 356 -24.52 1.85 -4.93
N MET A 357 -24.59 2.80 -3.99
CA MET A 357 -24.85 4.22 -4.29
C MET A 357 -23.77 4.81 -5.21
N GLY A 358 -22.50 4.48 -4.98
CA GLY A 358 -21.37 4.92 -5.79
C GLY A 358 -21.49 4.43 -7.25
N LEU A 359 -21.80 3.17 -7.44
CA LEU A 359 -22.06 2.60 -8.77
C LEU A 359 -23.25 3.25 -9.45
N TRP A 360 -24.39 3.37 -8.75
CA TRP A 360 -25.59 4.00 -9.26
C TRP A 360 -25.37 5.47 -9.66
N PHE A 361 -24.74 6.25 -8.79
CA PHE A 361 -24.41 7.64 -9.05
C PHE A 361 -23.52 7.82 -10.27
N SER A 362 -22.50 6.96 -10.41
CA SER A 362 -21.56 7.00 -11.51
C SER A 362 -22.22 6.66 -12.84
N LEU A 363 -23.14 5.69 -12.85
CA LEU A 363 -23.90 5.30 -14.03
C LEU A 363 -24.89 6.40 -14.45
N LYS A 364 -25.65 6.94 -13.48
CA LYS A 364 -26.71 7.94 -13.75
C LYS A 364 -26.15 9.30 -14.16
N LYS A 365 -25.18 9.83 -13.43
CA LYS A 365 -24.63 11.18 -13.67
C LYS A 365 -23.49 11.24 -14.66
N ARG A 366 -22.93 10.09 -15.07
CA ARG A 366 -21.79 9.97 -15.99
C ARG A 366 -20.61 10.90 -15.63
N LYS A 367 -20.53 11.32 -14.36
CA LYS A 367 -19.41 12.13 -13.87
C LYS A 367 -18.20 11.22 -13.64
N MET A 368 -17.10 11.52 -14.32
CA MET A 368 -15.83 10.81 -14.20
C MET A 368 -15.95 9.28 -14.31
N PRO A 369 -16.45 8.75 -15.45
CA PRO A 369 -16.66 7.29 -15.62
C PRO A 369 -15.37 6.47 -15.49
N ALA A 370 -14.21 7.11 -15.57
CA ALA A 370 -12.92 6.43 -15.40
C ALA A 370 -12.73 5.86 -13.98
N LEU A 371 -13.22 6.53 -12.92
CA LEU A 371 -13.04 6.05 -11.55
C LEU A 371 -13.78 4.73 -11.27
N PRO A 372 -15.11 4.61 -11.51
CA PRO A 372 -15.80 3.35 -11.30
C PRO A 372 -15.33 2.25 -12.26
N CYS A 373 -14.91 2.60 -13.49
CA CYS A 373 -14.33 1.63 -14.41
C CYS A 373 -12.98 1.12 -13.91
N LEU A 374 -12.09 1.99 -13.39
CA LEU A 374 -10.82 1.59 -12.80
C LEU A 374 -11.06 0.63 -11.62
N ALA A 375 -11.91 1.05 -10.67
CA ALA A 375 -12.21 0.27 -9.49
C ALA A 375 -12.86 -1.08 -9.82
N GLY A 376 -13.86 -1.08 -10.71
CA GLY A 376 -14.56 -2.30 -11.12
C GLY A 376 -13.66 -3.28 -11.88
N LEU A 377 -12.83 -2.79 -12.81
CA LEU A 377 -11.88 -3.62 -13.54
C LEU A 377 -10.78 -4.16 -12.62
N GLU A 378 -10.24 -3.34 -11.70
CA GLU A 378 -9.25 -3.79 -10.74
C GLU A 378 -9.80 -4.92 -9.88
N ILE A 379 -10.97 -4.74 -9.25
CA ILE A 379 -11.64 -5.75 -8.42
C ILE A 379 -11.88 -7.03 -9.25
N LEU A 380 -12.47 -6.89 -10.43
CA LEU A 380 -12.81 -8.02 -11.30
C LEU A 380 -11.57 -8.82 -11.70
N LEU A 381 -10.53 -8.14 -12.19
CA LEU A 381 -9.32 -8.79 -12.69
C LEU A 381 -8.51 -9.42 -11.57
N SER A 382 -8.33 -8.69 -10.45
CA SER A 382 -7.63 -9.23 -9.27
C SER A 382 -8.35 -10.46 -8.73
N MET A 383 -9.69 -10.43 -8.68
CA MET A 383 -10.51 -11.55 -8.23
C MET A 383 -10.43 -12.74 -9.20
N LEU A 384 -10.52 -12.52 -10.52
CA LEU A 384 -10.39 -13.56 -11.53
C LEU A 384 -9.03 -14.25 -11.47
N LEU A 385 -7.96 -13.46 -11.31
CA LEU A 385 -6.61 -14.00 -11.21
C LEU A 385 -6.42 -14.81 -9.91
N PHE A 386 -6.90 -14.29 -8.78
CA PHE A 386 -6.73 -14.93 -7.49
C PHE A 386 -7.52 -16.23 -7.36
N THR A 387 -8.79 -16.23 -7.80
CA THR A 387 -9.69 -17.37 -7.69
C THR A 387 -9.34 -18.55 -8.61
N ARG A 388 -8.41 -18.36 -9.56
CA ARG A 388 -7.79 -19.46 -10.31
C ARG A 388 -6.94 -20.37 -9.41
N ILE A 389 -6.51 -19.87 -8.25
CA ILE A 389 -5.63 -20.58 -7.34
C ILE A 389 -6.42 -21.00 -6.09
N GLN A 390 -7.11 -20.08 -5.47
CA GLN A 390 -7.87 -20.29 -4.23
C GLN A 390 -8.93 -19.20 -4.03
N ASN A 391 -9.89 -19.44 -3.14
CA ASN A 391 -10.77 -18.39 -2.63
C ASN A 391 -10.06 -17.58 -1.54
N THR A 392 -10.52 -16.34 -1.30
CA THR A 392 -9.88 -15.48 -0.30
C THR A 392 -10.15 -15.95 1.14
N GLY A 393 -9.11 -16.00 1.93
CA GLY A 393 -9.22 -15.95 3.38
C GLY A 393 -9.58 -14.55 3.88
N SER A 394 -9.70 -14.41 5.19
CA SER A 394 -10.14 -13.16 5.81
C SER A 394 -9.25 -11.94 5.49
N HIS A 395 -7.94 -12.13 5.50
CA HIS A 395 -6.96 -11.07 5.26
C HIS A 395 -6.72 -10.80 3.76
N GLN A 396 -6.87 -11.80 2.92
CA GLN A 396 -6.65 -11.68 1.47
C GLN A 396 -7.70 -10.80 0.77
N MET A 397 -8.84 -10.53 1.43
CA MET A 397 -9.82 -9.56 0.95
C MET A 397 -9.25 -8.14 0.79
N LEU A 398 -8.17 -7.84 1.48
CA LEU A 398 -7.51 -6.55 1.38
C LEU A 398 -6.88 -6.30 0.00
N LEU A 399 -6.73 -7.35 -0.84
CA LEU A 399 -6.34 -7.23 -2.24
C LEU A 399 -7.27 -6.31 -3.05
N PHE A 400 -8.57 -6.41 -2.79
CA PHE A 400 -9.61 -5.69 -3.56
C PHE A 400 -9.99 -4.36 -2.88
N LEU A 401 -9.45 -4.12 -1.68
CA LEU A 401 -9.80 -2.96 -0.87
C LEU A 401 -9.57 -1.62 -1.60
N PRO A 402 -8.48 -1.44 -2.37
CA PRO A 402 -8.27 -0.18 -3.08
C PRO A 402 -9.41 0.17 -4.04
N GLY A 403 -9.90 -0.80 -4.81
CA GLY A 403 -11.05 -0.62 -5.70
C GLY A 403 -12.35 -0.38 -4.94
N TRP A 404 -12.63 -1.20 -3.92
CA TRP A 404 -13.82 -1.02 -3.07
C TRP A 404 -13.84 0.35 -2.39
N PHE A 405 -12.69 0.86 -1.95
CA PHE A 405 -12.61 2.17 -1.33
C PHE A 405 -12.95 3.30 -2.31
N ILE A 406 -12.51 3.22 -3.57
CA ILE A 406 -12.92 4.18 -4.60
C ILE A 406 -14.44 4.19 -4.77
N LEU A 407 -15.06 3.00 -4.88
CA LEU A 407 -16.52 2.90 -5.03
C LEU A 407 -17.27 3.43 -3.81
N PHE A 408 -16.77 3.15 -2.61
CA PHE A 408 -17.29 3.72 -1.36
C PHE A 408 -17.24 5.26 -1.36
N LEU A 409 -16.12 5.84 -1.77
CA LEU A 409 -15.96 7.30 -1.86
C LEU A 409 -16.89 7.93 -2.90
N LEU A 410 -17.17 7.23 -4.00
CA LEU A 410 -18.16 7.66 -4.98
C LEU A 410 -19.58 7.69 -4.37
N GLY A 411 -19.90 6.70 -3.53
CA GLY A 411 -21.17 6.67 -2.78
C GLY A 411 -21.27 7.74 -1.72
N ALA A 412 -20.19 8.00 -1.00
CA ALA A 412 -20.14 9.09 -0.02
C ALA A 412 -20.30 10.49 -0.65
N ALA A 413 -20.05 10.62 -1.95
CA ALA A 413 -20.23 11.87 -2.71
C ALA A 413 -21.64 12.02 -3.33
N ALA A 414 -22.45 10.95 -3.33
CA ALA A 414 -23.81 10.93 -3.91
C ALA A 414 -24.83 11.56 -3.01
#